data_333dfb6601009c73a066178fc03c1aba
#
_entry.id   333dfb6601009c73a066178fc03c1aba
#
_cell.length_a   1.000
_cell.length_b   1.000
_cell.length_c   1.000
_cell.angle_alpha   90.00
_cell.angle_beta   90.00
_cell.angle_gamma   90.00
#
_symmetry.space_group_name_H-M   'P 1'
#
loop_
_entity.id
_entity.type
_entity.pdbx_description
1 polymer ?
#
loop_
_entity_poly.entity_id
_entity_poly.type
_entity_poly.pdbx_seq_one_letter_code
_entity_poly.pdbx_strand_id
1 'polypeptide(L)'
;MYTFVAMPFRKTHFLALLTILFAFKGSAQRAFVHTSGPELVDGANHPLMLRGTNLGNWLEPEGYMFHFDGGPQSPREIEDLTTELIGPDKAAEFWQQWRRSYITAGDIDRIKKQGFNSVRVPIHWRLFDSDDAEGFHLLDQLVQWARKDGIYVIIDLHCAPGGQTGTNIDDSNGYPWLFSSQEAQAHTIAIWRRIAGHYKNEPIVLGYDLLNEPIPHYPQLQQFNKDLEPFYRRLAESIRQIDRNHVLILGGAQWDSNFKVFGPPFDSNAMYTFHKYWTAPDASVIREYLEFRDRYHVPIWLGESGENKDEWVAAFTRTLEDNHVGWCFWPYKKMDAKSSPVTFDRPAHWDDIVKFAALKPGTGNAEKRIAARPPAEDIQAAFDDLLNQIRFDREHVNAGYVKALGLTPDAPQ
;
A
#
# COMPACT_ATOMS: atom_id res chain seq x y z
N MET A 1 -14.77 84.49 -62.05
CA MET A 1 -15.84 83.49 -61.87
C MET A 1 -15.15 82.14 -61.59
N TYR A 2 -14.90 81.85 -60.33
CA TYR A 2 -14.21 80.58 -59.91
C TYR A 2 -15.06 79.87 -58.88
N THR A 3 -15.50 78.71 -59.25
CA THR A 3 -16.35 77.83 -58.45
C THR A 3 -15.49 76.97 -57.52
N PHE A 4 -15.73 77.09 -56.20
CA PHE A 4 -15.11 76.22 -55.21
C PHE A 4 -15.91 74.92 -55.10
N VAL A 5 -15.24 73.78 -55.28
CA VAL A 5 -15.79 72.47 -55.05
C VAL A 5 -15.32 72.01 -53.67
N ALA A 6 -16.26 71.71 -52.79
CA ALA A 6 -15.98 71.17 -51.45
C ALA A 6 -15.79 69.62 -51.50
N MET A 7 -14.69 69.11 -50.94
CA MET A 7 -14.47 67.67 -50.72
C MET A 7 -15.07 67.24 -49.38
N PRO A 8 -15.67 66.05 -49.28
CA PRO A 8 -16.20 65.56 -48.05
C PRO A 8 -15.10 64.80 -47.18
N PHE A 9 -15.08 65.11 -45.90
CA PHE A 9 -14.28 64.45 -44.90
C PHE A 9 -14.73 62.99 -44.72
N ARG A 10 -13.82 62.03 -44.93
CA ARG A 10 -13.99 60.61 -44.56
C ARG A 10 -13.71 60.42 -43.06
N LYS A 11 -14.73 60.01 -42.29
CA LYS A 11 -14.59 59.56 -40.91
C LYS A 11 -13.95 58.16 -40.89
N THR A 12 -12.70 58.06 -40.46
CA THR A 12 -12.01 56.79 -40.17
C THR A 12 -12.50 56.30 -38.84
N HIS A 13 -13.22 55.19 -38.83
CA HIS A 13 -13.57 54.43 -37.59
C HIS A 13 -12.39 53.57 -37.21
N PHE A 14 -11.72 53.85 -36.06
CA PHE A 14 -10.75 52.99 -35.41
C PHE A 14 -11.54 51.93 -34.66
N LEU A 15 -11.52 50.70 -35.16
CA LEU A 15 -12.06 49.55 -34.51
C LEU A 15 -10.96 49.03 -33.53
N ALA A 16 -11.09 49.34 -32.25
CA ALA A 16 -10.21 48.80 -31.21
C ALA A 16 -10.58 47.33 -31.01
N LEU A 17 -9.73 46.43 -31.51
CA LEU A 17 -9.84 45.00 -31.28
C LEU A 17 -9.38 44.69 -29.84
N LEU A 18 -10.32 44.53 -28.93
CA LEU A 18 -10.04 44.11 -27.53
C LEU A 18 -9.74 42.61 -27.53
N THR A 19 -8.46 42.23 -27.57
CA THR A 19 -8.02 40.83 -27.43
C THR A 19 -8.14 40.45 -25.97
N ILE A 20 -9.21 39.74 -25.59
CA ILE A 20 -9.37 39.12 -24.28
C ILE A 20 -8.46 37.90 -24.28
N LEU A 21 -7.29 38.01 -23.65
CA LEU A 21 -6.47 36.86 -23.28
C LEU A 21 -7.19 36.09 -22.14
N PHE A 22 -7.91 35.04 -22.53
CA PHE A 22 -8.27 34.00 -21.57
C PHE A 22 -6.98 33.29 -21.15
N ALA A 23 -6.45 33.66 -19.99
CA ALA A 23 -5.46 32.86 -19.31
C ALA A 23 -6.15 31.57 -18.87
N PHE A 24 -6.10 30.54 -19.70
CA PHE A 24 -6.30 29.17 -19.24
C PHE A 24 -5.23 28.91 -18.17
N LYS A 25 -5.62 28.96 -16.92
CA LYS A 25 -4.88 28.26 -15.86
C LYS A 25 -5.02 26.78 -16.18
N GLY A 26 -4.25 26.28 -17.13
CA GLY A 26 -3.97 24.87 -17.25
C GLY A 26 -3.39 24.45 -15.90
N SER A 27 -4.06 23.60 -15.15
CA SER A 27 -3.40 22.89 -14.07
C SER A 27 -2.22 22.18 -14.74
N ALA A 28 -0.99 22.61 -14.42
CA ALA A 28 0.19 21.92 -14.89
C ALA A 28 0.02 20.47 -14.43
N GLN A 29 -0.13 19.56 -15.38
CA GLN A 29 -0.22 18.14 -15.11
C GLN A 29 1.03 17.82 -14.32
N ARG A 30 0.89 17.32 -13.08
CA ARG A 30 2.04 16.94 -12.25
C ARG A 30 2.84 15.93 -13.05
N ALA A 31 4.13 16.18 -13.25
CA ALA A 31 5.00 15.19 -13.85
C ALA A 31 5.20 14.03 -12.87
N PHE A 32 5.50 12.85 -13.40
CA PHE A 32 5.63 11.63 -12.60
C PHE A 32 6.91 11.65 -11.74
N VAL A 33 6.83 11.02 -10.58
CA VAL A 33 8.02 10.65 -9.81
C VAL A 33 8.83 9.66 -10.65
N HIS A 34 10.16 9.81 -10.63
CA HIS A 34 11.05 8.91 -11.36
C HIS A 34 12.40 8.76 -10.64
N THR A 35 13.18 7.81 -11.09
CA THR A 35 14.51 7.54 -10.53
C THR A 35 15.57 8.39 -11.22
N SER A 36 16.51 8.92 -10.44
CA SER A 36 17.67 9.69 -10.94
C SER A 36 18.93 9.22 -10.21
N GLY A 37 19.62 8.26 -10.79
CA GLY A 37 20.72 7.59 -10.09
C GLY A 37 20.22 6.92 -8.81
N PRO A 38 20.88 7.12 -7.65
CA PRO A 38 20.50 6.49 -6.39
C PRO A 38 19.28 7.15 -5.69
N GLU A 39 18.66 8.15 -6.30
CA GLU A 39 17.59 8.94 -5.70
C GLU A 39 16.26 8.78 -6.44
N LEU A 40 15.17 8.94 -5.69
CA LEU A 40 13.87 9.31 -6.26
C LEU A 40 13.81 10.82 -6.40
N VAL A 41 13.21 11.30 -7.49
CA VAL A 41 12.93 12.70 -7.71
C VAL A 41 11.45 12.91 -8.06
N ASP A 42 10.92 14.05 -7.63
CA ASP A 42 9.56 14.44 -8.01
C ASP A 42 9.48 14.88 -9.49
N GLY A 43 8.29 15.17 -9.95
CA GLY A 43 8.09 15.63 -11.32
C GLY A 43 8.73 16.98 -11.69
N ALA A 44 9.31 17.68 -10.72
CA ALA A 44 10.11 18.90 -10.91
C ALA A 44 11.61 18.66 -10.77
N ASN A 45 12.02 17.39 -10.68
CA ASN A 45 13.40 16.91 -10.44
C ASN A 45 14.00 17.34 -9.10
N HIS A 46 13.19 17.55 -8.06
CA HIS A 46 13.70 17.71 -6.71
C HIS A 46 13.83 16.35 -6.03
N PRO A 47 14.89 16.14 -5.23
CA PRO A 47 15.03 14.91 -4.44
C PRO A 47 13.79 14.66 -3.57
N LEU A 48 13.30 13.42 -3.60
CA LEU A 48 12.11 12.99 -2.87
C LEU A 48 12.47 11.87 -1.90
N MET A 49 12.52 12.18 -0.62
CA MET A 49 12.60 11.18 0.43
C MET A 49 11.18 10.78 0.86
N LEU A 50 10.85 9.52 0.72
CA LEU A 50 9.56 8.98 1.14
C LEU A 50 9.53 8.79 2.65
N ARG A 51 8.48 9.32 3.28
CA ARG A 51 8.11 9.11 4.68
C ARG A 51 6.69 8.59 4.69
N GLY A 52 6.54 7.28 4.76
CA GLY A 52 5.27 6.62 4.50
C GLY A 52 4.75 5.78 5.65
N THR A 53 3.52 5.34 5.48
CA THR A 53 2.89 4.31 6.30
C THR A 53 2.10 3.34 5.42
N ASN A 54 2.02 2.09 5.85
CA ASN A 54 1.27 1.05 5.14
C ASN A 54 -0.20 1.07 5.57
N LEU A 55 -1.13 1.07 4.61
CA LEU A 55 -2.56 0.91 4.87
C LEU A 55 -2.92 -0.57 5.03
N GLY A 56 -2.16 -1.31 5.85
CA GLY A 56 -2.35 -2.73 6.10
C GLY A 56 -3.69 -3.05 6.75
N ASN A 57 -4.13 -4.29 6.60
CA ASN A 57 -5.41 -4.80 7.09
C ASN A 57 -6.67 -4.19 6.43
N TRP A 58 -6.51 -3.35 5.43
CA TRP A 58 -7.63 -2.71 4.72
C TRP A 58 -8.16 -3.56 3.56
N LEU A 59 -7.36 -3.75 2.51
CA LEU A 59 -7.71 -4.53 1.31
C LEU A 59 -7.06 -5.93 1.32
N GLU A 60 -6.33 -6.21 2.35
CA GLU A 60 -5.65 -7.46 2.64
C GLU A 60 -5.65 -7.66 4.17
N PRO A 61 -6.63 -8.41 4.73
CA PRO A 61 -6.72 -8.66 6.16
C PRO A 61 -5.75 -9.76 6.62
N GLU A 62 -5.04 -9.51 7.73
CA GLU A 62 -4.11 -10.44 8.33
C GLU A 62 -4.57 -10.88 9.73
N GLY A 63 -4.47 -12.17 10.03
CA GLY A 63 -5.03 -12.74 11.27
C GLY A 63 -4.47 -12.15 12.56
N TYR A 64 -3.18 -11.88 12.62
CA TYR A 64 -2.57 -11.28 13.81
C TYR A 64 -3.06 -9.85 14.10
N MET A 65 -3.48 -9.11 13.06
CA MET A 65 -4.07 -7.78 13.21
C MET A 65 -5.45 -7.80 13.90
N PHE A 66 -6.10 -8.98 13.91
CA PHE A 66 -7.34 -9.26 14.64
C PHE A 66 -7.10 -9.98 15.97
N HIS A 67 -5.83 -10.19 16.37
CA HIS A 67 -5.43 -11.00 17.51
C HIS A 67 -5.81 -12.49 17.40
N PHE A 68 -5.88 -13.04 16.18
CA PHE A 68 -6.18 -14.46 15.96
C PHE A 68 -4.94 -15.34 16.14
N ASP A 69 -4.32 -15.30 17.31
CA ASP A 69 -3.15 -16.10 17.64
C ASP A 69 -3.49 -17.60 17.55
N GLY A 70 -2.82 -18.30 16.62
CA GLY A 70 -3.06 -19.72 16.37
C GLY A 70 -4.36 -20.03 15.61
N GLY A 71 -5.14 -19.02 15.24
CA GLY A 71 -6.35 -19.09 14.41
C GLY A 71 -6.08 -18.80 12.92
N PRO A 72 -7.07 -18.26 12.20
CA PRO A 72 -6.95 -17.89 10.80
C PRO A 72 -5.88 -16.81 10.58
N GLN A 73 -5.06 -16.96 9.55
CA GLN A 73 -3.96 -16.03 9.26
C GLN A 73 -4.13 -15.33 7.92
N SER A 74 -4.74 -16.00 6.94
CA SER A 74 -4.91 -15.44 5.59
C SER A 74 -6.26 -14.76 5.40
N PRO A 75 -6.41 -13.89 4.40
CA PRO A 75 -7.69 -13.27 4.05
C PRO A 75 -8.83 -14.28 3.91
N ARG A 76 -8.58 -15.41 3.22
CA ARG A 76 -9.60 -16.46 3.01
C ARG A 76 -10.00 -17.12 4.31
N GLU A 77 -9.04 -17.47 5.16
CA GLU A 77 -9.34 -18.10 6.44
C GLU A 77 -10.13 -17.17 7.37
N ILE A 78 -9.85 -15.85 7.32
CA ILE A 78 -10.58 -14.84 8.09
C ILE A 78 -11.99 -14.65 7.54
N GLU A 79 -12.14 -14.61 6.21
CA GLU A 79 -13.45 -14.56 5.54
C GLU A 79 -14.29 -15.80 5.84
N ASP A 80 -13.67 -17.00 5.84
CA ASP A 80 -14.31 -18.26 6.19
C ASP A 80 -14.78 -18.26 7.65
N LEU A 81 -13.96 -17.80 8.60
CA LEU A 81 -14.34 -17.65 9.99
C LEU A 81 -15.52 -16.67 10.14
N THR A 82 -15.46 -15.54 9.46
CA THR A 82 -16.54 -14.53 9.48
C THR A 82 -17.83 -15.15 8.97
N THR A 83 -17.76 -15.88 7.84
CA THR A 83 -18.92 -16.59 7.26
C THR A 83 -19.48 -17.66 8.19
N GLU A 84 -18.62 -18.41 8.88
CA GLU A 84 -19.03 -19.40 9.88
C GLU A 84 -19.79 -18.74 11.06
N LEU A 85 -19.32 -17.56 11.49
CA LEU A 85 -19.87 -16.90 12.67
C LEU A 85 -21.16 -16.13 12.40
N ILE A 86 -21.28 -15.41 11.30
CA ILE A 86 -22.44 -14.54 11.03
C ILE A 86 -23.26 -14.93 9.81
N GLY A 87 -22.87 -15.98 9.10
CA GLY A 87 -23.53 -16.44 7.87
C GLY A 87 -23.07 -15.68 6.61
N PRO A 88 -23.29 -16.26 5.42
CA PRO A 88 -22.69 -15.75 4.17
C PRO A 88 -23.16 -14.35 3.79
N ASP A 89 -24.46 -14.05 3.93
CA ASP A 89 -25.00 -12.75 3.53
C ASP A 89 -24.45 -11.62 4.41
N LYS A 90 -24.49 -11.82 5.74
CA LYS A 90 -23.95 -10.83 6.68
C LYS A 90 -22.43 -10.70 6.59
N ALA A 91 -21.72 -11.77 6.29
CA ALA A 91 -20.26 -11.72 6.06
C ALA A 91 -19.93 -10.88 4.83
N ALA A 92 -20.68 -11.02 3.73
CA ALA A 92 -20.49 -10.20 2.55
C ALA A 92 -20.74 -8.70 2.84
N GLU A 93 -21.83 -8.38 3.57
CA GLU A 93 -22.12 -7.02 4.01
C GLU A 93 -21.05 -6.45 4.95
N PHE A 94 -20.58 -7.27 5.91
CA PHE A 94 -19.51 -6.89 6.84
C PHE A 94 -18.24 -6.51 6.09
N TRP A 95 -17.76 -7.33 5.16
CA TRP A 95 -16.54 -7.04 4.42
C TRP A 95 -16.65 -5.83 3.49
N GLN A 96 -17.84 -5.58 2.91
CA GLN A 96 -18.08 -4.33 2.18
C GLN A 96 -18.01 -3.11 3.09
N GLN A 97 -18.61 -3.18 4.28
CA GLN A 97 -18.58 -2.08 5.26
C GLN A 97 -17.16 -1.89 5.80
N TRP A 98 -16.43 -2.98 6.11
CA TRP A 98 -15.03 -2.94 6.51
C TRP A 98 -14.20 -2.14 5.51
N ARG A 99 -14.21 -2.55 4.24
CA ARG A 99 -13.40 -1.90 3.19
C ARG A 99 -13.77 -0.43 2.96
N ARG A 100 -15.03 -0.06 3.16
CA ARG A 100 -15.49 1.35 3.03
C ARG A 100 -15.17 2.21 4.23
N SER A 101 -14.96 1.63 5.41
CA SER A 101 -14.87 2.38 6.67
C SER A 101 -13.49 2.32 7.32
N TYR A 102 -12.66 1.32 6.98
CA TYR A 102 -11.35 1.12 7.63
C TYR A 102 -10.36 2.24 7.28
N ILE A 103 -10.33 2.67 6.02
CA ILE A 103 -9.57 3.85 5.58
C ILE A 103 -10.54 4.83 4.93
N THR A 104 -10.47 6.08 5.34
CA THR A 104 -11.37 7.17 4.92
C THR A 104 -10.57 8.40 4.48
N ALA A 105 -11.27 9.41 3.95
CA ALA A 105 -10.67 10.70 3.65
C ALA A 105 -10.07 11.38 4.89
N GLY A 106 -10.66 11.15 6.08
CA GLY A 106 -10.14 11.66 7.34
C GLY A 106 -8.78 11.07 7.71
N ASP A 107 -8.57 9.78 7.43
CA ASP A 107 -7.29 9.12 7.64
C ASP A 107 -6.19 9.72 6.77
N ILE A 108 -6.47 9.99 5.49
CA ILE A 108 -5.49 10.58 4.57
C ILE A 108 -5.16 12.03 4.95
N ASP A 109 -6.15 12.82 5.35
CA ASP A 109 -5.95 14.18 5.89
C ASP A 109 -5.08 14.15 7.17
N ARG A 110 -5.32 13.19 8.10
CA ARG A 110 -4.50 12.97 9.30
C ARG A 110 -3.07 12.58 8.93
N ILE A 111 -2.88 11.61 8.04
CA ILE A 111 -1.56 11.19 7.54
C ILE A 111 -0.79 12.41 7.02
N LYS A 112 -1.45 13.27 6.22
CA LYS A 112 -0.84 14.52 5.74
C LYS A 112 -0.47 15.47 6.86
N LYS A 113 -1.37 15.71 7.81
CA LYS A 113 -1.14 16.62 8.94
C LYS A 113 -0.01 16.15 9.86
N GLN A 114 0.13 14.83 10.01
CA GLN A 114 1.23 14.24 10.77
C GLN A 114 2.59 14.42 10.08
N GLY A 115 2.63 14.70 8.78
CA GLY A 115 3.86 14.95 8.03
C GLY A 115 4.33 13.80 7.17
N PHE A 116 3.55 12.74 7.02
CA PHE A 116 3.79 11.73 5.99
C PHE A 116 3.63 12.33 4.59
N ASN A 117 4.30 11.78 3.61
CA ASN A 117 4.18 12.17 2.21
C ASN A 117 3.79 11.02 1.27
N SER A 118 3.68 9.82 1.79
CA SER A 118 3.30 8.64 1.00
C SER A 118 2.54 7.61 1.82
N VAL A 119 1.74 6.81 1.13
CA VAL A 119 1.11 5.59 1.65
C VAL A 119 1.40 4.42 0.73
N ARG A 120 1.70 3.25 1.30
CA ARG A 120 1.74 1.97 0.60
C ARG A 120 0.43 1.24 0.85
N VAL A 121 -0.16 0.69 -0.19
CA VAL A 121 -1.49 0.08 -0.15
C VAL A 121 -1.38 -1.39 -0.48
N PRO A 122 -1.32 -2.27 0.54
CA PRO A 122 -1.41 -3.71 0.34
C PRO A 122 -2.74 -4.08 -0.30
N ILE A 123 -2.68 -4.82 -1.41
CA ILE A 123 -3.87 -5.30 -2.11
C ILE A 123 -3.85 -6.81 -2.27
N HIS A 124 -5.06 -7.41 -2.20
CA HIS A 124 -5.28 -8.79 -2.58
C HIS A 124 -5.75 -8.86 -4.03
N TRP A 125 -5.15 -9.74 -4.86
CA TRP A 125 -5.44 -9.88 -6.28
C TRP A 125 -6.92 -10.07 -6.60
N ARG A 126 -7.69 -10.76 -5.75
CA ARG A 126 -9.13 -11.03 -5.95
C ARG A 126 -9.99 -9.76 -6.06
N LEU A 127 -9.54 -8.66 -5.46
CA LEU A 127 -10.21 -7.36 -5.53
C LEU A 127 -9.92 -6.61 -6.85
N PHE A 128 -9.08 -7.15 -7.73
CA PHE A 128 -8.65 -6.52 -8.99
C PHE A 128 -8.75 -7.47 -10.18
N ASP A 129 -9.55 -8.53 -10.08
CA ASP A 129 -9.62 -9.58 -11.09
C ASP A 129 -10.52 -9.27 -12.31
N SER A 130 -11.24 -8.14 -12.29
CA SER A 130 -11.97 -7.58 -13.43
C SER A 130 -11.80 -6.07 -13.51
N ASP A 131 -12.14 -5.46 -14.65
CA ASP A 131 -11.98 -4.01 -14.86
C ASP A 131 -12.96 -3.17 -14.01
N ASP A 132 -14.06 -3.76 -13.58
CA ASP A 132 -15.10 -3.18 -12.71
C ASP A 132 -15.05 -3.74 -11.26
N ALA A 133 -13.94 -4.39 -10.88
CA ALA A 133 -13.78 -4.96 -9.56
C ALA A 133 -13.82 -3.90 -8.44
N GLU A 134 -14.35 -4.31 -7.27
CA GLU A 134 -14.51 -3.41 -6.09
C GLU A 134 -13.22 -2.70 -5.70
N GLY A 135 -12.06 -3.38 -5.83
CA GLY A 135 -10.76 -2.81 -5.49
C GLY A 135 -10.44 -1.53 -6.25
N PHE A 136 -10.80 -1.43 -7.55
CA PHE A 136 -10.59 -0.20 -8.31
C PHE A 136 -11.42 0.96 -7.77
N HIS A 137 -12.69 0.73 -7.40
CA HIS A 137 -13.53 1.78 -6.82
C HIS A 137 -12.98 2.32 -5.51
N LEU A 138 -12.48 1.43 -4.63
CA LEU A 138 -11.88 1.81 -3.35
C LEU A 138 -10.56 2.55 -3.55
N LEU A 139 -9.72 2.05 -4.43
CA LEU A 139 -8.42 2.64 -4.71
C LEU A 139 -8.55 3.99 -5.45
N ASP A 140 -9.54 4.15 -6.33
CA ASP A 140 -9.86 5.43 -6.98
C ASP A 140 -10.29 6.50 -5.96
N GLN A 141 -11.06 6.13 -4.94
CA GLN A 141 -11.42 7.02 -3.84
C GLN A 141 -10.17 7.45 -3.06
N LEU A 142 -9.32 6.50 -2.70
CA LEU A 142 -8.04 6.79 -2.03
C LEU A 142 -7.18 7.74 -2.87
N VAL A 143 -7.02 7.46 -4.16
CA VAL A 143 -6.25 8.29 -5.10
C VAL A 143 -6.80 9.72 -5.18
N GLN A 144 -8.13 9.88 -5.15
CA GLN A 144 -8.74 11.22 -5.11
C GLN A 144 -8.39 11.97 -3.82
N TRP A 145 -8.45 11.32 -2.65
CA TRP A 145 -8.08 11.92 -1.37
C TRP A 145 -6.58 12.24 -1.34
N ALA A 146 -5.75 11.30 -1.74
CA ALA A 146 -4.31 11.45 -1.80
C ALA A 146 -3.88 12.59 -2.74
N ARG A 147 -4.53 12.74 -3.90
CA ARG A 147 -4.29 13.86 -4.83
C ARG A 147 -4.60 15.22 -4.20
N LYS A 148 -5.73 15.32 -3.49
CA LYS A 148 -6.13 16.55 -2.78
C LYS A 148 -5.06 16.96 -1.76
N ASP A 149 -4.53 16.01 -1.00
CA ASP A 149 -3.63 16.27 0.11
C ASP A 149 -2.14 16.19 -0.28
N GLY A 150 -1.85 15.79 -1.52
CA GLY A 150 -0.48 15.68 -2.04
C GLY A 150 0.30 14.53 -1.39
N ILE A 151 -0.37 13.40 -1.13
CA ILE A 151 0.21 12.16 -0.61
C ILE A 151 0.43 11.20 -1.79
N TYR A 152 1.65 10.72 -1.98
CA TYR A 152 1.93 9.71 -2.99
C TYR A 152 1.36 8.35 -2.60
N VAL A 153 0.85 7.62 -3.59
CA VAL A 153 0.28 6.26 -3.41
C VAL A 153 1.21 5.25 -4.07
N ILE A 154 1.60 4.22 -3.33
CA ILE A 154 2.32 3.05 -3.83
C ILE A 154 1.35 1.87 -3.75
N ILE A 155 1.07 1.25 -4.90
CA ILE A 155 0.20 0.07 -4.97
C ILE A 155 1.08 -1.17 -4.82
N ASP A 156 0.79 -1.98 -3.80
CA ASP A 156 1.55 -3.18 -3.46
C ASP A 156 0.70 -4.45 -3.65
N LEU A 157 1.17 -5.36 -4.49
CA LEU A 157 0.54 -6.68 -4.61
C LEU A 157 0.96 -7.57 -3.45
N HIS A 158 0.22 -7.47 -2.35
CA HIS A 158 0.50 -8.17 -1.10
C HIS A 158 0.14 -9.66 -1.18
N CYS A 159 -0.93 -9.98 -1.89
CA CYS A 159 -1.34 -11.34 -2.18
C CYS A 159 -1.48 -11.53 -3.68
N ALA A 160 -0.53 -12.25 -4.30
CA ALA A 160 -0.56 -12.60 -5.72
C ALA A 160 -1.32 -13.91 -5.98
N PRO A 161 -1.85 -14.14 -7.20
CA PRO A 161 -2.37 -15.44 -7.59
C PRO A 161 -1.38 -16.59 -7.32
N GLY A 162 -1.82 -17.60 -6.59
CA GLY A 162 -0.98 -18.73 -6.18
C GLY A 162 -0.11 -18.48 -4.96
N GLY A 163 0.01 -17.23 -4.49
CA GLY A 163 0.83 -16.83 -3.36
C GLY A 163 2.32 -16.81 -3.64
N GLN A 164 3.02 -15.89 -3.04
CA GLN A 164 4.45 -15.64 -3.24
C GLN A 164 5.28 -15.72 -1.96
N THR A 165 4.65 -15.55 -0.78
CA THR A 165 5.38 -15.38 0.49
C THR A 165 5.92 -16.68 1.08
N GLY A 166 5.28 -17.83 0.75
CA GLY A 166 5.56 -19.13 1.37
C GLY A 166 5.09 -19.24 2.82
N THR A 167 4.27 -18.29 3.28
CA THR A 167 3.46 -18.35 4.49
C THR A 167 2.00 -18.24 4.11
N ASN A 168 1.05 -18.53 5.01
CA ASN A 168 -0.36 -18.53 4.62
C ASN A 168 -1.02 -17.13 4.64
N ILE A 169 -0.27 -16.05 4.85
CA ILE A 169 -0.83 -14.68 4.85
C ILE A 169 -1.38 -14.28 3.46
N ASP A 170 -0.90 -14.91 2.40
CA ASP A 170 -1.24 -14.64 1.00
C ASP A 170 -2.17 -15.72 0.36
N ASP A 171 -2.90 -16.48 1.16
CA ASP A 171 -3.76 -17.59 0.72
C ASP A 171 -3.02 -18.76 0.03
N SER A 172 -1.69 -18.87 0.15
CA SER A 172 -0.88 -19.88 -0.52
C SER A 172 -0.88 -21.26 0.15
N ASN A 173 -1.50 -21.39 1.33
CA ASN A 173 -1.39 -22.57 2.18
C ASN A 173 0.07 -22.91 2.58
N GLY A 174 0.92 -21.89 2.71
CA GLY A 174 2.32 -22.05 3.14
C GLY A 174 3.27 -22.51 2.04
N TYR A 175 2.88 -22.39 0.74
CA TYR A 175 3.76 -22.71 -0.38
C TYR A 175 3.66 -21.67 -1.50
N PRO A 176 4.78 -21.11 -1.99
CA PRO A 176 4.78 -20.02 -2.97
C PRO A 176 4.52 -20.56 -4.40
N TRP A 177 3.30 -20.97 -4.67
CA TRP A 177 2.88 -21.57 -5.96
C TRP A 177 3.10 -20.66 -7.15
N LEU A 178 3.16 -19.34 -6.96
CA LEU A 178 3.45 -18.38 -8.01
C LEU A 178 4.72 -18.77 -8.80
N PHE A 179 5.77 -19.23 -8.10
CA PHE A 179 7.06 -19.54 -8.76
C PHE A 179 7.07 -20.89 -9.50
N SER A 180 6.07 -21.75 -9.29
CA SER A 180 5.97 -23.05 -9.95
C SER A 180 4.74 -23.19 -10.87
N SER A 181 3.82 -22.23 -10.88
CA SER A 181 2.61 -22.23 -11.70
C SER A 181 2.66 -21.19 -12.82
N GLN A 182 2.72 -21.64 -14.06
CA GLN A 182 2.62 -20.73 -15.23
C GLN A 182 1.27 -20.01 -15.28
N GLU A 183 0.19 -20.64 -14.82
CA GLU A 183 -1.14 -20.04 -14.75
C GLU A 183 -1.17 -18.89 -13.73
N ALA A 184 -0.64 -19.13 -12.52
CA ALA A 184 -0.54 -18.08 -11.49
C ALA A 184 0.32 -16.89 -11.98
N GLN A 185 1.44 -17.16 -12.65
CA GLN A 185 2.28 -16.11 -13.22
C GLN A 185 1.57 -15.33 -14.33
N ALA A 186 0.85 -16.01 -15.24
CA ALA A 186 0.07 -15.35 -16.29
C ALA A 186 -1.05 -14.49 -15.69
N HIS A 187 -1.71 -14.99 -14.65
CA HIS A 187 -2.76 -14.26 -13.94
C HIS A 187 -2.19 -13.02 -13.21
N THR A 188 -1.07 -13.14 -12.51
CA THR A 188 -0.38 -12.00 -11.90
C THR A 188 -0.01 -10.93 -12.91
N ILE A 189 0.49 -11.33 -14.09
CA ILE A 189 0.76 -10.39 -15.19
C ILE A 189 -0.55 -9.70 -15.64
N ALA A 190 -1.66 -10.43 -15.74
CA ALA A 190 -2.95 -9.85 -16.14
C ALA A 190 -3.46 -8.83 -15.12
N ILE A 191 -3.33 -9.10 -13.81
CA ILE A 191 -3.66 -8.16 -12.73
C ILE A 191 -2.84 -6.88 -12.88
N TRP A 192 -1.51 -6.97 -13.00
CA TRP A 192 -0.66 -5.79 -13.15
C TRP A 192 -0.94 -5.01 -14.44
N ARG A 193 -1.27 -5.70 -15.54
CA ARG A 193 -1.68 -5.00 -16.77
C ARG A 193 -2.96 -4.20 -16.60
N ARG A 194 -3.94 -4.70 -15.84
CA ARG A 194 -5.16 -3.97 -15.49
C ARG A 194 -4.85 -2.74 -14.64
N ILE A 195 -4.11 -2.93 -13.54
CA ILE A 195 -3.72 -1.83 -12.64
C ILE A 195 -2.94 -0.76 -13.40
N ALA A 196 -1.93 -1.15 -14.16
CA ALA A 196 -1.15 -0.22 -14.96
C ALA A 196 -2.00 0.49 -16.03
N GLY A 197 -2.92 -0.22 -16.69
CA GLY A 197 -3.85 0.36 -17.67
C GLY A 197 -4.74 1.43 -17.06
N HIS A 198 -5.22 1.19 -15.84
CA HIS A 198 -6.10 2.08 -15.09
C HIS A 198 -5.37 3.34 -14.61
N TYR A 199 -4.17 3.19 -14.02
CA TYR A 199 -3.45 4.30 -13.36
C TYR A 199 -2.34 4.95 -14.20
N LYS A 200 -2.03 4.51 -15.42
CA LYS A 200 -0.91 5.02 -16.25
C LYS A 200 -0.82 6.54 -16.42
N ASN A 201 -1.92 7.26 -16.22
CA ASN A 201 -2.01 8.71 -16.34
C ASN A 201 -2.19 9.44 -15.00
N GLU A 202 -1.99 8.74 -13.88
CA GLU A 202 -2.25 9.25 -12.53
C GLU A 202 -0.94 9.52 -11.76
N PRO A 203 -0.38 10.72 -11.81
CA PRO A 203 0.93 11.00 -11.25
C PRO A 203 0.98 11.01 -9.71
N ILE A 204 -0.17 10.95 -9.00
CA ILE A 204 -0.16 10.80 -7.55
C ILE A 204 0.09 9.35 -7.14
N VAL A 205 -0.22 8.39 -8.00
CA VAL A 205 0.32 7.03 -7.88
C VAL A 205 1.80 7.13 -8.22
N LEU A 206 2.66 6.83 -7.26
CA LEU A 206 4.12 6.90 -7.43
C LEU A 206 4.61 5.70 -8.23
N GLY A 207 4.14 4.51 -7.89
CA GLY A 207 4.63 3.30 -8.49
C GLY A 207 3.92 2.04 -8.02
N TYR A 208 4.42 0.94 -8.54
CA TYR A 208 3.89 -0.41 -8.37
C TYR A 208 4.92 -1.28 -7.65
N ASP A 209 4.61 -1.71 -6.43
CA ASP A 209 5.38 -2.69 -5.67
C ASP A 209 4.92 -4.08 -6.11
N LEU A 210 5.75 -4.72 -6.92
CA LEU A 210 5.29 -5.81 -7.78
C LEU A 210 4.92 -7.08 -7.03
N LEU A 211 5.59 -7.37 -5.92
CA LEU A 211 5.30 -8.52 -5.04
C LEU A 211 5.77 -8.21 -3.63
N ASN A 212 4.87 -8.29 -2.66
CA ASN A 212 5.21 -8.24 -1.25
C ASN A 212 5.94 -9.52 -0.81
N GLU A 213 7.08 -9.39 -0.15
CA GLU A 213 7.78 -10.45 0.59
C GLU A 213 7.90 -11.80 -0.15
N PRO A 214 8.41 -11.84 -1.39
CA PRO A 214 8.50 -13.08 -2.13
C PRO A 214 9.53 -14.03 -1.54
N ILE A 215 9.19 -15.32 -1.52
CA ILE A 215 10.05 -16.46 -1.12
C ILE A 215 10.52 -16.36 0.34
N PRO A 216 10.17 -17.34 1.18
CA PRO A 216 10.50 -17.29 2.61
C PRO A 216 11.98 -17.64 2.88
N HIS A 217 12.38 -17.42 4.14
CA HIS A 217 13.70 -17.84 4.64
C HIS A 217 13.89 -19.35 4.72
N TYR A 218 12.86 -20.16 4.47
CA TYR A 218 12.94 -21.62 4.59
C TYR A 218 13.91 -22.21 3.55
N PRO A 219 14.96 -22.96 3.96
CA PRO A 219 15.99 -23.45 3.05
C PRO A 219 15.43 -24.26 1.86
N GLN A 220 14.35 -25.01 2.09
CA GLN A 220 13.70 -25.86 1.08
C GLN A 220 13.06 -25.05 -0.06
N LEU A 221 12.70 -23.78 0.19
CA LEU A 221 12.04 -22.91 -0.77
C LEU A 221 12.99 -21.90 -1.44
N GLN A 222 14.24 -21.80 -0.97
CA GLN A 222 15.26 -20.95 -1.59
C GLN A 222 15.65 -21.39 -3.01
N GLN A 223 15.26 -22.60 -3.43
CA GLN A 223 15.39 -23.04 -4.81
C GLN A 223 14.68 -22.11 -5.81
N PHE A 224 13.67 -21.35 -5.38
CA PHE A 224 12.94 -20.36 -6.19
C PHE A 224 13.65 -19.03 -6.34
N ASN A 225 14.74 -18.77 -5.60
CA ASN A 225 15.49 -17.51 -5.69
C ASN A 225 15.91 -17.17 -7.13
N LYS A 226 16.28 -18.19 -7.91
CA LYS A 226 16.70 -18.04 -9.31
C LYS A 226 15.54 -17.64 -10.25
N ASP A 227 14.29 -17.81 -9.81
CA ASP A 227 13.10 -17.58 -10.64
C ASP A 227 12.51 -16.17 -10.39
N LEU A 228 12.91 -15.48 -9.29
CA LEU A 228 12.36 -14.20 -8.89
C LEU A 228 12.68 -13.08 -9.90
N GLU A 229 13.96 -12.79 -10.17
CA GLU A 229 14.33 -11.74 -11.12
C GLU A 229 13.81 -12.01 -12.54
N PRO A 230 13.88 -13.23 -13.10
CA PRO A 230 13.25 -13.53 -14.39
C PRO A 230 11.75 -13.26 -14.43
N PHE A 231 11.03 -13.51 -13.33
CA PHE A 231 9.61 -13.18 -13.25
C PHE A 231 9.35 -11.68 -13.19
N TYR A 232 10.13 -10.94 -12.40
CA TYR A 232 10.07 -9.47 -12.39
C TYR A 232 10.34 -8.85 -13.76
N ARG A 233 11.28 -9.37 -14.52
CA ARG A 233 11.55 -8.91 -15.90
C ARG A 233 10.30 -9.07 -16.79
N ARG A 234 9.63 -10.20 -16.71
CA ARG A 234 8.38 -10.44 -17.46
C ARG A 234 7.24 -9.50 -17.04
N LEU A 235 7.09 -9.26 -15.73
CA LEU A 235 6.14 -8.28 -15.20
C LEU A 235 6.45 -6.88 -15.72
N ALA A 236 7.70 -6.44 -15.59
CA ALA A 236 8.15 -5.14 -16.04
C ALA A 236 7.92 -4.95 -17.56
N GLU A 237 8.35 -5.90 -18.38
CA GLU A 237 8.13 -5.88 -19.82
C GLU A 237 6.63 -5.73 -20.16
N SER A 238 5.77 -6.45 -19.44
CA SER A 238 4.32 -6.41 -19.65
C SER A 238 3.69 -5.08 -19.23
N ILE A 239 4.12 -4.52 -18.10
CA ILE A 239 3.68 -3.22 -17.60
C ILE A 239 4.16 -2.10 -18.54
N ARG A 240 5.42 -2.13 -18.97
CA ARG A 240 6.02 -1.08 -19.83
C ARG A 240 5.42 -0.97 -21.22
N GLN A 241 4.71 -2.00 -21.69
CA GLN A 241 3.88 -1.91 -22.91
C GLN A 241 2.68 -0.97 -22.72
N ILE A 242 2.24 -0.72 -21.49
CA ILE A 242 1.05 0.04 -21.14
C ILE A 242 1.41 1.35 -20.45
N ASP A 243 2.36 1.29 -19.52
CA ASP A 243 2.78 2.37 -18.63
C ASP A 243 4.30 2.49 -18.60
N ARG A 244 4.78 3.65 -19.03
CA ARG A 244 6.22 3.98 -19.07
C ARG A 244 6.64 4.94 -17.98
N ASN A 245 5.70 5.42 -17.17
CA ASN A 245 5.91 6.55 -16.28
C ASN A 245 6.14 6.14 -14.82
N HIS A 246 5.35 5.18 -14.32
CA HIS A 246 5.40 4.82 -12.89
C HIS A 246 6.67 4.05 -12.53
N VAL A 247 7.14 4.27 -11.31
CA VAL A 247 8.27 3.53 -10.75
C VAL A 247 7.87 2.07 -10.54
N LEU A 248 8.72 1.13 -10.94
CA LEU A 248 8.58 -0.28 -10.56
C LEU A 248 9.39 -0.54 -9.30
N ILE A 249 8.78 -1.14 -8.31
CA ILE A 249 9.39 -1.43 -7.02
C ILE A 249 9.58 -2.93 -6.92
N LEU A 250 10.81 -3.35 -6.60
CA LEU A 250 11.25 -4.73 -6.67
C LEU A 250 11.76 -5.18 -5.31
N GLY A 251 11.04 -6.10 -4.71
CA GLY A 251 11.41 -6.70 -3.42
C GLY A 251 12.39 -7.86 -3.57
N GLY A 252 13.33 -7.98 -2.65
CA GLY A 252 14.28 -9.09 -2.62
C GLY A 252 13.61 -10.42 -2.23
N ALA A 253 14.29 -11.55 -2.47
CA ALA A 253 13.85 -12.82 -1.92
C ALA A 253 13.98 -12.84 -0.37
N GLN A 254 13.48 -13.90 0.26
CA GLN A 254 13.48 -14.08 1.70
C GLN A 254 12.81 -12.91 2.44
N TRP A 255 11.55 -12.66 2.06
CA TRP A 255 10.72 -11.57 2.63
C TRP A 255 11.41 -10.21 2.49
N ASP A 256 11.75 -9.86 1.25
CA ASP A 256 12.40 -8.60 0.86
C ASP A 256 13.76 -8.31 1.53
N SER A 257 14.44 -9.36 2.01
CA SER A 257 15.73 -9.19 2.68
C SER A 257 16.96 -9.61 1.87
N ASN A 258 16.81 -10.36 0.77
CA ASN A 258 17.95 -10.89 0.01
C ASN A 258 18.06 -10.27 -1.38
N PHE A 259 18.96 -9.29 -1.53
CA PHE A 259 19.25 -8.65 -2.81
C PHE A 259 20.27 -9.40 -3.68
N LYS A 260 20.84 -10.50 -3.20
CA LYS A 260 21.77 -11.33 -4.02
C LYS A 260 21.07 -12.03 -5.18
N VAL A 261 19.75 -12.04 -5.18
CA VAL A 261 18.93 -12.54 -6.29
C VAL A 261 18.93 -11.62 -7.51
N PHE A 262 19.34 -10.37 -7.33
CA PHE A 262 19.34 -9.37 -8.40
C PHE A 262 20.70 -9.26 -9.09
N GLY A 263 20.66 -9.25 -10.42
CA GLY A 263 21.74 -8.81 -11.29
C GLY A 263 21.73 -7.28 -11.49
N PRO A 264 22.41 -6.78 -12.55
CA PRO A 264 22.30 -5.38 -12.95
C PRO A 264 20.86 -4.99 -13.25
N PRO A 265 20.44 -3.74 -12.89
CA PRO A 265 19.09 -3.25 -13.14
C PRO A 265 18.66 -3.44 -14.59
N PHE A 266 17.43 -3.87 -14.77
CA PHE A 266 16.86 -4.16 -16.10
C PHE A 266 15.78 -3.16 -16.54
N ASP A 267 15.35 -2.29 -15.63
CA ASP A 267 14.40 -1.20 -15.91
C ASP A 267 15.01 0.13 -15.44
N SER A 268 14.94 1.14 -16.27
CA SER A 268 15.56 2.44 -16.00
C SER A 268 14.80 3.30 -14.99
N ASN A 269 13.59 2.88 -14.61
CA ASN A 269 12.75 3.56 -13.62
C ASN A 269 12.31 2.57 -12.52
N ALA A 270 13.27 1.80 -12.02
CA ALA A 270 13.06 0.84 -10.94
C ALA A 270 13.71 1.32 -9.64
N MET A 271 13.04 1.06 -8.52
CA MET A 271 13.51 1.19 -7.15
C MET A 271 13.49 -0.19 -6.49
N TYR A 272 14.39 -0.42 -5.53
CA TYR A 272 14.46 -1.69 -4.82
C TYR A 272 14.00 -1.53 -3.38
N THR A 273 13.10 -2.42 -2.93
CA THR A 273 12.57 -2.40 -1.57
C THR A 273 13.13 -3.52 -0.72
N PHE A 274 13.31 -3.22 0.56
CA PHE A 274 13.67 -4.19 1.58
C PHE A 274 12.82 -4.00 2.83
N HIS A 275 12.62 -5.07 3.59
CA HIS A 275 11.88 -5.08 4.86
C HIS A 275 12.81 -5.44 6.01
N LYS A 276 12.66 -4.78 7.16
CA LYS A 276 13.45 -5.06 8.38
C LYS A 276 12.60 -4.94 9.63
N TYR A 277 12.45 -6.03 10.32
CA TYR A 277 11.78 -6.13 11.60
C TYR A 277 12.71 -6.73 12.66
N TRP A 278 12.56 -6.33 13.91
CA TRP A 278 13.19 -6.93 15.10
C TRP A 278 14.73 -7.11 15.01
N THR A 279 15.38 -6.20 14.31
CA THR A 279 16.84 -6.15 14.18
C THR A 279 17.44 -5.05 15.06
N ALA A 280 18.77 -4.90 15.08
CA ALA A 280 19.41 -3.70 15.61
C ALA A 280 18.99 -2.48 14.77
N PRO A 281 18.73 -1.29 15.39
CA PRO A 281 18.30 -0.11 14.64
C PRO A 281 19.49 0.74 14.16
N ASP A 282 20.52 0.11 13.60
CA ASP A 282 21.74 0.79 13.15
C ASP A 282 22.11 0.43 11.70
N ALA A 283 23.08 1.16 11.13
CA ALA A 283 23.47 1.03 9.74
C ALA A 283 24.02 -0.34 9.35
N SER A 284 24.40 -1.19 10.29
CA SER A 284 24.93 -2.52 9.97
C SER A 284 23.87 -3.41 9.31
N VAL A 285 22.59 -3.24 9.68
CA VAL A 285 21.48 -4.06 9.15
C VAL A 285 21.01 -3.63 7.75
N ILE A 286 21.40 -2.43 7.30
CA ILE A 286 21.08 -1.92 5.96
C ILE A 286 22.28 -1.85 5.02
N ARG A 287 23.46 -2.25 5.46
CA ARG A 287 24.72 -2.10 4.72
C ARG A 287 24.67 -2.76 3.34
N GLU A 288 24.16 -3.97 3.24
CA GLU A 288 24.10 -4.68 1.96
C GLU A 288 23.21 -3.97 0.92
N TYR A 289 22.16 -3.28 1.36
CA TYR A 289 21.28 -2.49 0.48
C TYR A 289 21.95 -1.19 0.05
N LEU A 290 22.71 -0.52 0.95
CA LEU A 290 23.52 0.64 0.62
C LEU A 290 24.61 0.29 -0.41
N GLU A 291 25.29 -0.84 -0.23
CA GLU A 291 26.28 -1.34 -1.19
C GLU A 291 25.66 -1.67 -2.55
N PHE A 292 24.44 -2.20 -2.57
CA PHE A 292 23.68 -2.45 -3.80
C PHE A 292 23.30 -1.15 -4.49
N ARG A 293 22.73 -0.18 -3.75
CA ARG A 293 22.44 1.17 -4.25
C ARG A 293 23.64 1.81 -4.91
N ASP A 294 24.77 1.82 -4.20
CA ASP A 294 25.99 2.51 -4.64
C ASP A 294 26.63 1.80 -5.84
N ARG A 295 26.57 0.46 -5.87
CA ARG A 295 27.09 -0.34 -7.00
C ARG A 295 26.34 -0.12 -8.29
N TYR A 296 25.02 -0.04 -8.21
CA TYR A 296 24.16 -0.01 -9.40
C TYR A 296 23.57 1.37 -9.68
N HIS A 297 23.81 2.35 -8.81
CA HIS A 297 23.25 3.71 -8.89
C HIS A 297 21.73 3.70 -9.04
N VAL A 298 21.02 2.95 -8.19
CA VAL A 298 19.57 2.82 -8.16
C VAL A 298 19.04 3.19 -6.78
N PRO A 299 17.84 3.75 -6.66
CA PRO A 299 17.26 4.03 -5.35
C PRO A 299 16.87 2.75 -4.62
N ILE A 300 17.05 2.79 -3.29
CA ILE A 300 16.54 1.79 -2.36
C ILE A 300 15.54 2.43 -1.39
N TRP A 301 14.64 1.63 -0.87
CA TRP A 301 13.57 2.08 0.02
C TRP A 301 13.23 1.01 1.03
N LEU A 302 12.95 1.41 2.28
CA LEU A 302 12.39 0.52 3.29
C LEU A 302 10.87 0.46 3.11
N GLY A 303 10.36 -0.63 2.52
CA GLY A 303 8.93 -0.83 2.24
C GLY A 303 8.12 -1.16 3.47
N GLU A 304 8.73 -1.89 4.41
CA GLU A 304 8.11 -2.20 5.69
C GLU A 304 9.10 -2.26 6.83
N SER A 305 8.65 -1.79 7.98
CA SER A 305 9.28 -1.92 9.29
C SER A 305 8.29 -1.48 10.37
N GLY A 306 8.68 -1.62 11.63
CA GLY A 306 7.85 -1.19 12.75
C GLY A 306 7.65 -2.29 13.77
N GLU A 307 6.43 -2.39 14.32
CA GLU A 307 6.06 -3.41 15.31
C GLU A 307 7.03 -3.48 16.51
N ASN A 308 7.52 -2.30 16.93
CA ASN A 308 8.56 -2.17 17.95
C ASN A 308 8.26 -0.99 18.89
N LYS A 309 9.09 -0.83 19.91
CA LYS A 309 9.00 0.29 20.86
C LYS A 309 9.41 1.62 20.22
N ASP A 310 8.90 2.71 20.73
CA ASP A 310 9.16 4.08 20.24
C ASP A 310 10.66 4.40 20.15
N GLU A 311 11.47 3.95 21.12
CA GLU A 311 12.91 4.21 21.13
C GLU A 311 13.62 3.51 19.95
N TRP A 312 13.22 2.29 19.65
CA TRP A 312 13.73 1.54 18.51
C TRP A 312 13.33 2.20 17.19
N VAL A 313 12.05 2.56 17.06
CA VAL A 313 11.52 3.24 15.88
C VAL A 313 12.26 4.55 15.64
N ALA A 314 12.45 5.37 16.67
CA ALA A 314 13.18 6.64 16.58
C ALA A 314 14.66 6.45 16.17
N ALA A 315 15.32 5.40 16.67
CA ALA A 315 16.70 5.11 16.30
C ALA A 315 16.79 4.64 14.85
N PHE A 316 15.88 3.76 14.43
CA PHE A 316 15.90 3.21 13.08
C PHE A 316 15.51 4.23 12.01
N THR A 317 14.50 5.07 12.29
CA THR A 317 14.13 6.19 11.40
C THR A 317 15.31 7.13 11.17
N ARG A 318 16.03 7.52 12.24
CA ARG A 318 17.27 8.31 12.08
C ARG A 318 18.32 7.59 11.25
N THR A 319 18.56 6.31 11.52
CA THR A 319 19.52 5.52 10.73
C THR A 319 19.19 5.54 9.24
N LEU A 320 17.92 5.40 8.89
CA LEU A 320 17.48 5.44 7.49
C LEU A 320 17.69 6.83 6.87
N GLU A 321 17.24 7.89 7.54
CA GLU A 321 17.35 9.26 7.03
C GLU A 321 18.80 9.74 6.92
N ASP A 322 19.66 9.41 7.89
CA ASP A 322 21.10 9.71 7.86
C ASP A 322 21.82 9.03 6.67
N ASN A 323 21.24 7.92 6.16
CA ASN A 323 21.75 7.21 4.98
C ASN A 323 20.95 7.52 3.69
N HIS A 324 20.08 8.54 3.71
CA HIS A 324 19.23 8.94 2.58
C HIS A 324 18.34 7.82 2.06
N VAL A 325 17.78 7.01 2.96
CA VAL A 325 16.82 5.94 2.67
C VAL A 325 15.43 6.37 3.10
N GLY A 326 14.51 6.47 2.16
CA GLY A 326 13.10 6.65 2.45
C GLY A 326 12.50 5.41 3.13
N TRP A 327 11.38 5.58 3.82
CA TRP A 327 10.78 4.54 4.64
C TRP A 327 9.26 4.55 4.62
N CYS A 328 8.67 3.37 4.91
CA CYS A 328 7.23 3.17 5.08
C CYS A 328 7.01 2.19 6.24
N PHE A 329 6.49 2.70 7.36
CA PHE A 329 6.29 1.86 8.54
C PHE A 329 4.94 1.15 8.51
N TRP A 330 4.92 -0.06 9.05
CA TRP A 330 3.76 -0.96 9.18
C TRP A 330 3.21 -0.96 10.59
N PRO A 331 1.88 -1.02 10.74
CA PRO A 331 0.86 -0.49 9.84
C PRO A 331 0.41 0.92 10.28
N TYR A 332 -0.44 1.57 9.49
CA TYR A 332 -1.06 2.86 9.87
C TYR A 332 -2.03 2.71 11.05
N LYS A 333 -2.93 1.73 10.96
CA LYS A 333 -4.02 1.49 11.92
C LYS A 333 -4.02 0.04 12.39
N LYS A 334 -4.12 -0.19 13.72
CA LYS A 334 -4.12 -1.53 14.30
C LYS A 334 -4.97 -1.58 15.57
N MET A 335 -5.68 -2.70 15.79
CA MET A 335 -6.47 -2.95 16.99
C MET A 335 -5.59 -3.01 18.23
N ASP A 336 -5.97 -2.29 19.30
CA ASP A 336 -5.37 -2.38 20.64
C ASP A 336 -3.82 -2.39 20.61
N ALA A 337 -3.22 -1.48 19.82
CA ALA A 337 -1.78 -1.45 19.58
C ALA A 337 -1.14 -0.10 19.92
N LYS A 338 0.14 -0.13 20.30
CA LYS A 338 0.97 1.06 20.50
C LYS A 338 2.00 1.26 19.39
N SER A 339 2.18 0.26 18.52
CA SER A 339 3.20 0.21 17.47
C SER A 339 2.66 0.62 16.09
N SER A 340 1.72 1.55 16.06
CA SER A 340 1.14 2.13 14.84
C SER A 340 0.79 3.59 15.08
N PRO A 341 0.73 4.47 14.06
CA PRO A 341 0.28 5.86 14.21
C PRO A 341 -1.10 6.00 14.85
N VAL A 342 -2.00 5.06 14.52
CA VAL A 342 -3.38 5.06 14.99
C VAL A 342 -3.76 3.68 15.53
N THR A 343 -4.56 3.66 16.59
CA THR A 343 -5.16 2.45 17.16
C THR A 343 -6.66 2.63 17.35
N PHE A 344 -7.38 1.54 17.47
CA PHE A 344 -8.78 1.50 17.89
C PHE A 344 -8.97 0.44 18.97
N ASP A 345 -10.01 0.61 19.79
CA ASP A 345 -10.24 -0.27 20.91
C ASP A 345 -10.69 -1.66 20.46
N ARG A 346 -10.35 -2.67 21.28
CA ARG A 346 -10.83 -4.03 21.08
C ARG A 346 -12.36 -4.07 21.22
N PRO A 347 -13.08 -4.68 20.26
CA PRO A 347 -14.53 -4.75 20.32
C PRO A 347 -15.06 -5.55 21.52
N ALA A 348 -16.27 -5.27 21.94
CA ALA A 348 -16.99 -6.09 22.91
C ALA A 348 -17.04 -7.56 22.44
N HIS A 349 -16.95 -8.51 23.37
CA HIS A 349 -16.97 -9.97 23.12
C HIS A 349 -15.88 -10.49 22.16
N TRP A 350 -14.91 -9.66 21.73
CA TRP A 350 -13.88 -10.08 20.76
C TRP A 350 -12.99 -11.20 21.28
N ASP A 351 -12.70 -11.24 22.59
CA ASP A 351 -11.91 -12.32 23.18
C ASP A 351 -12.57 -13.70 23.05
N ASP A 352 -13.89 -13.77 23.01
CA ASP A 352 -14.59 -15.02 22.78
C ASP A 352 -14.56 -15.44 21.31
N ILE A 353 -14.58 -14.47 20.39
CA ILE A 353 -14.32 -14.70 18.97
C ILE A 353 -12.89 -15.23 18.76
N VAL A 354 -11.89 -14.62 19.41
CA VAL A 354 -10.48 -15.06 19.33
C VAL A 354 -10.31 -16.49 19.87
N LYS A 355 -10.90 -16.82 21.03
CA LYS A 355 -10.86 -18.18 21.58
C LYS A 355 -11.50 -19.22 20.64
N PHE A 356 -12.63 -18.85 20.03
CA PHE A 356 -13.30 -19.70 19.05
C PHE A 356 -12.45 -19.86 17.78
N ALA A 357 -11.86 -18.80 17.28
CA ALA A 357 -11.00 -18.79 16.10
C ALA A 357 -9.78 -19.70 16.25
N ALA A 358 -9.21 -19.83 17.47
CA ALA A 358 -8.08 -20.72 17.76
C ALA A 358 -8.44 -22.21 17.63
N LEU A 359 -9.72 -22.56 17.65
CA LEU A 359 -10.19 -23.93 17.44
C LEU A 359 -10.27 -24.21 15.93
N LYS A 360 -9.20 -24.77 15.37
CA LYS A 360 -9.15 -25.04 13.91
C LYS A 360 -10.33 -25.91 13.45
N PRO A 361 -10.94 -25.59 12.30
CA PRO A 361 -11.94 -26.45 11.67
C PRO A 361 -11.38 -27.87 11.41
N GLY A 362 -12.26 -28.85 11.37
CA GLY A 362 -11.88 -30.23 11.04
C GLY A 362 -12.72 -31.26 11.78
N THR A 363 -12.83 -32.46 11.21
CA THR A 363 -13.69 -33.54 11.73
C THR A 363 -13.38 -33.94 13.17
N GLY A 364 -12.11 -33.92 13.58
CA GLY A 364 -11.71 -34.23 14.96
C GLY A 364 -12.05 -33.15 15.99
N ASN A 365 -12.44 -31.96 15.56
CA ASN A 365 -12.72 -30.79 16.41
C ASN A 365 -14.17 -30.30 16.31
N ALA A 366 -14.99 -30.88 15.44
CA ALA A 366 -16.33 -30.36 15.14
C ALA A 366 -17.21 -30.22 16.41
N GLU A 367 -17.30 -31.25 17.24
CA GLU A 367 -18.09 -31.23 18.46
C GLU A 367 -17.58 -30.20 19.48
N LYS A 368 -16.25 -30.11 19.65
CA LYS A 368 -15.64 -29.11 20.54
C LYS A 368 -15.88 -27.69 20.03
N ARG A 369 -15.81 -27.50 18.71
CA ARG A 369 -16.03 -26.22 18.07
C ARG A 369 -17.47 -25.76 18.21
N ILE A 370 -18.45 -26.66 18.01
CA ILE A 370 -19.88 -26.39 18.23
C ILE A 370 -20.13 -25.99 19.68
N ALA A 371 -19.57 -26.75 20.64
CA ALA A 371 -19.75 -26.48 22.07
C ALA A 371 -19.09 -25.17 22.55
N ALA A 372 -18.03 -24.73 21.87
CA ALA A 372 -17.29 -23.50 22.19
C ALA A 372 -17.81 -22.26 21.43
N ARG A 373 -18.79 -22.43 20.55
CA ARG A 373 -19.34 -21.31 19.77
C ARG A 373 -19.99 -20.29 20.72
N PRO A 374 -19.60 -18.99 20.64
CA PRO A 374 -20.25 -17.96 21.44
C PRO A 374 -21.74 -17.83 21.15
N PRO A 375 -22.56 -17.28 22.07
CA PRO A 375 -23.95 -16.95 21.81
C PRO A 375 -24.11 -16.07 20.56
N ALA A 376 -25.19 -16.27 19.82
CA ALA A 376 -25.41 -15.53 18.55
C ALA A 376 -25.50 -14.01 18.76
N GLU A 377 -26.06 -13.57 19.87
CA GLU A 377 -26.11 -12.17 20.27
C GLU A 377 -24.72 -11.57 20.52
N ASP A 378 -23.82 -12.30 21.19
CA ASP A 378 -22.45 -11.85 21.45
C ASP A 378 -21.60 -11.79 20.17
N ILE A 379 -21.79 -12.79 19.27
CA ILE A 379 -21.17 -12.77 17.95
C ILE A 379 -21.61 -11.53 17.17
N GLN A 380 -22.91 -11.28 17.09
CA GLN A 380 -23.43 -10.11 16.35
C GLN A 380 -22.91 -8.81 16.96
N ALA A 381 -22.94 -8.69 18.29
CA ALA A 381 -22.43 -7.51 18.98
C ALA A 381 -20.94 -7.27 18.73
N ALA A 382 -20.13 -8.35 18.70
CA ALA A 382 -18.70 -8.26 18.41
C ALA A 382 -18.41 -7.70 17.02
N PHE A 383 -19.08 -8.20 15.97
CA PHE A 383 -18.89 -7.73 14.60
C PHE A 383 -19.44 -6.33 14.38
N ASP A 384 -20.61 -6.00 14.96
CA ASP A 384 -21.18 -4.65 14.89
C ASP A 384 -20.27 -3.63 15.59
N ASP A 385 -19.74 -4.00 16.77
CA ASP A 385 -18.81 -3.11 17.49
C ASP A 385 -17.47 -3.01 16.79
N LEU A 386 -16.96 -4.07 16.15
CA LEU A 386 -15.74 -3.98 15.34
C LEU A 386 -15.88 -2.93 14.23
N LEU A 387 -17.00 -2.94 13.50
CA LEU A 387 -17.26 -1.92 12.48
C LEU A 387 -17.45 -0.52 13.07
N ASN A 388 -17.90 -0.40 14.32
CA ASN A 388 -17.97 0.86 15.02
C ASN A 388 -16.61 1.37 15.48
N GLN A 389 -15.75 0.49 16.01
CA GLN A 389 -14.42 0.86 16.55
C GLN A 389 -13.44 1.31 15.45
N ILE A 390 -13.52 0.75 14.23
CA ILE A 390 -12.63 1.15 13.13
C ILE A 390 -12.95 2.52 12.52
N ARG A 391 -14.03 3.17 12.95
CA ARG A 391 -14.44 4.49 12.42
C ARG A 391 -13.45 5.56 12.81
N PHE A 392 -13.21 6.51 11.90
CA PHE A 392 -12.30 7.62 12.07
C PHE A 392 -12.53 8.42 13.37
N ASP A 393 -13.78 8.60 13.79
CA ASP A 393 -14.18 9.31 15.02
C ASP A 393 -14.02 8.49 16.32
N ARG A 394 -13.57 7.23 16.21
CA ARG A 394 -13.31 6.32 17.34
C ARG A 394 -11.84 6.00 17.54
N GLU A 395 -11.02 6.41 16.62
CA GLU A 395 -9.59 6.13 16.63
C GLU A 395 -8.83 6.96 17.66
N HIS A 396 -7.73 6.40 18.14
CA HIS A 396 -6.80 7.07 19.03
C HIS A 396 -5.44 7.22 18.36
N VAL A 397 -4.85 8.43 18.42
CA VAL A 397 -3.50 8.68 17.91
C VAL A 397 -2.47 8.24 18.93
N ASN A 398 -1.54 7.38 18.54
CA ASN A 398 -0.35 7.02 19.33
C ASN A 398 0.72 8.10 19.18
N ALA A 399 0.57 9.19 19.96
CA ALA A 399 1.44 10.37 19.85
C ALA A 399 2.93 10.06 20.10
N GLY A 400 3.25 9.07 20.94
CA GLY A 400 4.60 8.57 21.15
C GLY A 400 5.20 8.00 19.89
N TYR A 401 4.47 7.08 19.24
CA TYR A 401 4.90 6.44 18.00
C TYR A 401 5.09 7.43 16.85
N VAL A 402 4.14 8.35 16.65
CA VAL A 402 4.26 9.39 15.63
C VAL A 402 5.49 10.27 15.85
N LYS A 403 5.78 10.66 17.12
CA LYS A 403 7.00 11.41 17.47
C LYS A 403 8.27 10.58 17.24
N ALA A 404 8.22 9.28 17.50
CA ALA A 404 9.34 8.38 17.25
C ALA A 404 9.71 8.31 15.75
N LEU A 405 8.73 8.44 14.87
CA LEU A 405 8.93 8.57 13.43
C LEU A 405 9.51 9.95 13.00
N GLY A 406 9.75 10.87 13.94
CA GLY A 406 10.18 12.23 13.62
C GLY A 406 9.06 13.12 13.07
N LEU A 407 7.80 12.72 13.25
CA LEU A 407 6.61 13.39 12.74
C LEU A 407 5.84 14.11 13.85
N THR A 408 4.83 14.89 13.47
CA THR A 408 4.03 15.68 14.40
C THR A 408 2.70 14.97 14.67
N PRO A 409 2.41 14.55 15.92
CA PRO A 409 1.09 14.02 16.23
C PRO A 409 0.01 15.09 16.00
N ASP A 410 -1.16 14.68 15.53
CA ASP A 410 -2.35 15.53 15.55
C ASP A 410 -2.63 16.02 16.99
N ALA A 411 -3.15 17.24 17.10
CA ALA A 411 -3.72 17.68 18.37
C ALA A 411 -4.85 16.71 18.78
N PRO A 412 -4.98 16.32 20.04
CA PRO A 412 -6.10 15.50 20.49
C PRO A 412 -7.40 16.21 20.09
N GLN A 413 -8.30 15.46 19.46
CA GLN A 413 -9.64 15.91 19.11
C GLN A 413 -10.48 16.13 20.38
#